data_249a4181cbf8ace858ae29ab24c8d390
#
_entry.id   249a4181cbf8ace858ae29ab24c8d390
#
_cell.length_a   1.000
_cell.length_b   1.000
_cell.length_c   1.000
_cell.angle_alpha   90.00
_cell.angle_beta   90.00
_cell.angle_gamma   90.00
#
_symmetry.space_group_name_H-M   'P 1'
#
loop_
_entity.id
_entity.type
_entity.pdbx_description
1 polymer ?
#
loop_
_entity_poly.entity_id
_entity_poly.type
_entity_poly.pdbx_seq_one_letter_code
_entity_poly.pdbx_strand_id
1 'polypeptide(L)'
;LHDALPIYLLFVKDYEGLVLHSRIEGIEVTEEDERSVAVRVGAGVVWDDFVGYCVEHGWYGTENLSLIPGEVGASAVQNIGAYGVEVKDLITSVETVNIHGEERVYAVDECGYAYRDSIFKRPENKSVFVTYVCFRLSKEERYTLDYGTIRQELEKYPELTLPILRKVIIDIRESKLPDPKVMGNAGSFFMNPIVPREKLEALQQEFPRIPFYELNDGRVKIPAGWMIDQCGWKGKALGPAAVHDKQALVLVNRGGAKGSDVLALSDAVRASVRAKFGIDIHPEVNLVGK
;
A
#
# COMPACT_ATOMS: atom_id res chain seq x y z
N LEU A 1 3.74 -15.50 -15.80
CA LEU A 1 3.01 -14.83 -14.69
C LEU A 1 3.52 -15.18 -13.30
N HIS A 2 4.67 -15.89 -13.17
CA HIS A 2 5.17 -16.36 -11.87
C HIS A 2 6.17 -15.43 -11.18
N ASP A 3 6.72 -14.41 -11.84
CA ASP A 3 7.82 -13.61 -11.29
C ASP A 3 7.47 -12.17 -10.92
N ALA A 4 6.30 -11.68 -11.29
CA ALA A 4 5.77 -10.41 -10.80
C ALA A 4 4.47 -10.69 -10.06
N LEU A 5 4.52 -10.72 -8.75
CA LEU A 5 3.32 -10.79 -7.93
C LEU A 5 2.53 -9.49 -8.13
N PRO A 6 1.41 -9.49 -8.86
CA PRO A 6 0.59 -8.30 -9.02
C PRO A 6 -0.07 -8.01 -7.68
N ILE A 7 0.60 -7.25 -6.85
CA ILE A 7 -0.03 -6.72 -5.65
C ILE A 7 -1.14 -5.77 -6.07
N TYR A 8 -2.24 -5.82 -5.32
CA TYR A 8 -3.45 -5.06 -5.59
C TYR A 8 -4.15 -5.40 -6.90
N LEU A 9 -3.88 -6.58 -7.52
CA LEU A 9 -4.65 -7.10 -8.63
C LEU A 9 -5.27 -8.45 -8.27
N LEU A 10 -6.55 -8.63 -8.58
CA LEU A 10 -7.24 -9.92 -8.49
C LEU A 10 -7.90 -10.22 -9.84
N PHE A 11 -7.40 -11.23 -10.53
CA PHE A 11 -8.05 -11.77 -11.72
C PHE A 11 -9.23 -12.64 -11.30
N VAL A 12 -10.45 -12.23 -11.65
CA VAL A 12 -11.67 -12.96 -11.29
C VAL A 12 -12.11 -13.96 -12.37
N LYS A 13 -11.57 -13.83 -13.57
CA LYS A 13 -11.68 -14.76 -14.70
C LYS A 13 -10.46 -14.60 -15.62
N ASP A 14 -10.37 -15.42 -16.66
CA ASP A 14 -9.36 -15.28 -17.71
C ASP A 14 -9.44 -13.88 -18.33
N TYR A 15 -8.30 -13.27 -18.58
CA TYR A 15 -8.21 -11.94 -19.14
C TYR A 15 -7.87 -12.01 -20.63
N GLU A 16 -8.83 -11.63 -21.47
CA GLU A 16 -8.69 -11.56 -22.93
C GLU A 16 -8.08 -10.21 -23.34
N GLY A 17 -6.81 -9.99 -22.99
CA GLY A 17 -6.13 -8.72 -23.28
C GLY A 17 -4.63 -8.82 -23.14
N LEU A 18 -3.95 -7.72 -23.43
CA LEU A 18 -2.50 -7.60 -23.25
C LEU A 18 -2.19 -7.10 -21.85
N VAL A 19 -1.30 -7.79 -21.15
CA VAL A 19 -0.71 -7.33 -19.88
C VAL A 19 0.68 -6.81 -20.19
N LEU A 20 0.91 -5.53 -19.93
CA LEU A 20 2.22 -4.91 -20.06
C LEU A 20 2.87 -4.87 -18.66
N HIS A 21 4.10 -5.36 -18.59
CA HIS A 21 4.95 -5.29 -17.43
C HIS A 21 6.14 -4.38 -17.73
N SER A 22 6.29 -3.28 -16.97
CA SER A 22 7.40 -2.34 -17.17
C SER A 22 8.73 -3.00 -16.82
N ARG A 23 9.71 -2.83 -17.69
CA ARG A 23 11.11 -3.22 -17.46
C ARG A 23 12.03 -2.01 -17.57
N ILE A 24 11.48 -0.83 -17.30
CA ILE A 24 12.27 0.40 -17.25
C ILE A 24 12.99 0.41 -15.91
N GLU A 25 14.26 0.10 -15.93
CA GLU A 25 15.13 -0.05 -14.77
C GLU A 25 16.04 1.18 -14.58
N GLY A 26 16.80 1.21 -13.49
CA GLY A 26 17.81 2.22 -13.19
C GLY A 26 17.39 3.21 -12.11
N ILE A 27 18.39 3.65 -11.36
CA ILE A 27 18.32 4.70 -10.35
C ILE A 27 19.39 5.72 -10.73
N GLU A 28 18.99 6.94 -11.04
CA GLU A 28 19.85 8.03 -11.47
C GLU A 28 19.77 9.17 -10.46
N VAL A 29 20.92 9.59 -9.94
CA VAL A 29 21.02 10.82 -9.13
C VAL A 29 21.00 12.01 -10.08
N THR A 30 19.97 12.85 -9.99
CA THR A 30 19.81 14.02 -10.87
C THR A 30 20.32 15.30 -10.23
N GLU A 31 20.18 15.42 -8.90
CA GLU A 31 20.70 16.55 -8.11
C GLU A 31 21.12 16.02 -6.75
N GLU A 32 22.18 16.59 -6.19
CA GLU A 32 22.63 16.29 -4.83
C GLU A 32 23.26 17.51 -4.19
N ASP A 33 22.92 17.74 -2.93
CA ASP A 33 23.53 18.76 -2.08
C ASP A 33 23.89 18.16 -0.70
N GLU A 34 24.26 19.02 0.26
CA GLU A 34 24.64 18.56 1.61
C GLU A 34 23.46 17.95 2.40
N ARG A 35 22.23 18.31 2.09
CA ARG A 35 21.02 18.00 2.88
C ARG A 35 20.05 17.07 2.17
N SER A 36 20.09 17.04 0.84
CA SER A 36 19.12 16.29 0.05
C SER A 36 19.73 15.69 -1.21
N VAL A 37 19.03 14.69 -1.73
CA VAL A 37 19.32 14.09 -3.02
C VAL A 37 18.03 13.97 -3.82
N ALA A 38 18.09 14.30 -5.11
CA ALA A 38 17.02 14.02 -6.05
C ALA A 38 17.43 12.83 -6.93
N VAL A 39 16.52 11.86 -7.05
CA VAL A 39 16.74 10.65 -7.83
C VAL A 39 15.59 10.41 -8.81
N ARG A 40 15.94 9.98 -10.01
CA ARG A 40 15.04 9.54 -11.06
C ARG A 40 15.10 8.02 -11.15
N VAL A 41 13.97 7.35 -10.94
CA VAL A 41 13.91 5.90 -10.78
C VAL A 41 12.97 5.29 -11.81
N GLY A 42 13.42 4.25 -12.50
CA GLY A 42 12.65 3.53 -13.51
C GLY A 42 11.42 2.86 -12.90
N ALA A 43 10.29 2.92 -13.62
CA ALA A 43 9.01 2.40 -13.14
C ALA A 43 9.02 0.88 -12.87
N GLY A 44 9.91 0.13 -13.51
CA GLY A 44 10.09 -1.33 -13.34
C GLY A 44 11.08 -1.71 -12.24
N VAL A 45 11.69 -0.76 -11.54
CA VAL A 45 12.54 -1.05 -10.37
C VAL A 45 11.66 -1.60 -9.25
N VAL A 46 12.05 -2.71 -8.63
CA VAL A 46 11.37 -3.28 -7.46
C VAL A 46 11.40 -2.27 -6.32
N TRP A 47 10.23 -1.97 -5.76
CA TRP A 47 10.12 -0.93 -4.73
C TRP A 47 11.02 -1.17 -3.53
N ASP A 48 11.07 -2.40 -3.00
CA ASP A 48 11.88 -2.69 -1.81
C ASP A 48 13.38 -2.69 -2.08
N ASP A 49 13.81 -2.96 -3.32
CA ASP A 49 15.20 -2.80 -3.75
C ASP A 49 15.58 -1.31 -3.79
N PHE A 50 14.68 -0.45 -4.26
CA PHE A 50 14.88 1.01 -4.20
C PHE A 50 14.98 1.51 -2.75
N VAL A 51 14.11 1.02 -1.86
CA VAL A 51 14.20 1.36 -0.41
C VAL A 51 15.53 0.88 0.17
N GLY A 52 15.96 -0.34 -0.15
CA GLY A 52 17.27 -0.88 0.25
C GLY A 52 18.42 0.01 -0.20
N TYR A 53 18.39 0.39 -1.48
CA TYR A 53 19.37 1.29 -2.08
C TYR A 53 19.43 2.65 -1.33
N CYS A 54 18.28 3.25 -1.02
CA CYS A 54 18.22 4.50 -0.25
C CYS A 54 18.86 4.34 1.14
N VAL A 55 18.57 3.26 1.84
CA VAL A 55 19.11 2.99 3.18
C VAL A 55 20.62 2.79 3.13
N GLU A 56 21.16 2.07 2.14
CA GLU A 56 22.60 1.85 1.94
C GLU A 56 23.36 3.15 1.67
N HIS A 57 22.71 4.14 1.03
CA HIS A 57 23.29 5.46 0.76
C HIS A 57 23.04 6.50 1.85
N GLY A 58 22.36 6.12 2.95
CA GLY A 58 22.02 7.06 4.03
C GLY A 58 20.96 8.10 3.62
N TRP A 59 20.05 7.74 2.71
CA TRP A 59 18.94 8.60 2.26
C TRP A 59 17.66 8.26 3.00
N TYR A 60 17.14 9.22 3.72
CA TYR A 60 16.00 9.09 4.62
C TYR A 60 14.67 9.39 3.92
N GLY A 61 13.61 8.72 4.37
CA GLY A 61 12.21 8.97 3.99
C GLY A 61 11.49 7.74 3.45
N THR A 62 12.19 6.76 2.84
CA THR A 62 11.58 5.57 2.27
C THR A 62 11.49 4.39 3.24
N GLU A 63 12.25 4.38 4.33
CA GLU A 63 12.46 3.25 5.24
C GLU A 63 11.17 2.68 5.84
N ASN A 64 10.18 3.52 6.16
CA ASN A 64 8.88 3.10 6.65
C ASN A 64 8.04 2.35 5.59
N LEU A 65 8.40 2.49 4.31
CA LEU A 65 7.74 1.83 3.19
C LEU A 65 8.44 0.53 2.77
N SER A 66 9.36 0.03 3.60
CA SER A 66 10.09 -1.22 3.38
C SER A 66 9.15 -2.42 3.21
N LEU A 67 9.57 -3.37 2.39
CA LEU A 67 8.89 -4.63 2.12
C LEU A 67 7.45 -4.45 1.59
N ILE A 68 7.10 -3.28 1.02
CA ILE A 68 5.87 -3.14 0.24
C ILE A 68 6.16 -3.76 -1.12
N PRO A 69 5.43 -4.82 -1.50
CA PRO A 69 5.67 -5.46 -2.77
C PRO A 69 5.17 -4.59 -3.93
N GLY A 70 5.77 -4.79 -5.10
CA GLY A 70 5.47 -4.05 -6.33
C GLY A 70 6.66 -3.26 -6.82
N GLU A 71 6.41 -2.37 -7.77
CA GLU A 71 7.43 -1.60 -8.48
C GLU A 71 7.24 -0.09 -8.25
N VAL A 72 8.28 0.67 -8.51
CA VAL A 72 8.31 2.12 -8.33
C VAL A 72 7.18 2.82 -9.10
N GLY A 73 6.89 2.44 -10.35
CA GLY A 73 5.77 3.00 -11.09
C GLY A 73 4.42 2.75 -10.42
N ALA A 74 4.20 1.52 -9.93
CA ALA A 74 2.98 1.16 -9.20
C ALA A 74 2.86 1.91 -7.87
N SER A 75 3.98 2.21 -7.21
CA SER A 75 4.00 3.00 -5.97
C SER A 75 3.41 4.39 -6.16
N ALA A 76 3.78 5.05 -7.26
CA ALA A 76 3.25 6.37 -7.65
C ALA A 76 1.76 6.30 -8.05
N VAL A 77 1.35 5.30 -8.82
CA VAL A 77 -0.05 5.12 -9.22
C VAL A 77 -0.96 4.93 -8.01
N GLN A 78 -0.55 4.10 -7.04
CA GLN A 78 -1.35 3.72 -5.89
C GLN A 78 -1.24 4.73 -4.72
N ASN A 79 -0.27 5.65 -4.74
CA ASN A 79 0.13 6.40 -3.55
C ASN A 79 0.32 5.47 -2.36
N ILE A 80 1.29 4.55 -2.47
CA ILE A 80 1.55 3.58 -1.40
C ILE A 80 1.88 4.29 -0.10
N GLY A 81 1.53 3.66 1.01
CA GLY A 81 1.81 4.23 2.32
C GLY A 81 1.73 3.18 3.41
N ALA A 82 2.62 3.30 4.36
CA ALA A 82 2.69 2.46 5.55
C ALA A 82 3.36 3.22 6.69
N TYR A 83 3.04 2.86 7.92
CA TYR A 83 3.71 3.35 9.12
C TYR A 83 3.87 4.88 9.18
N GLY A 84 2.82 5.61 8.80
CA GLY A 84 2.77 7.06 8.91
C GLY A 84 3.40 7.84 7.74
N VAL A 85 3.92 7.16 6.71
CA VAL A 85 4.53 7.76 5.51
C VAL A 85 3.71 7.39 4.28
N GLU A 86 3.50 8.34 3.38
CA GLU A 86 2.97 8.11 2.03
C GLU A 86 4.01 8.49 0.97
N VAL A 87 4.07 7.75 -0.12
CA VAL A 87 5.10 7.96 -1.16
C VAL A 87 5.00 9.33 -1.82
N LYS A 88 3.80 9.92 -1.90
CA LYS A 88 3.59 11.28 -2.42
C LYS A 88 4.42 12.35 -1.69
N ASP A 89 4.76 12.11 -0.41
CA ASP A 89 5.53 13.06 0.41
C ASP A 89 7.01 13.09 -0.01
N LEU A 90 7.44 12.12 -0.81
CA LEU A 90 8.80 11.97 -1.33
C LEU A 90 8.89 12.25 -2.83
N ILE A 91 7.78 12.09 -3.58
CA ILE A 91 7.71 12.31 -5.03
C ILE A 91 7.79 13.80 -5.35
N THR A 92 8.60 14.16 -6.34
CA THR A 92 8.64 15.49 -6.92
C THR A 92 7.92 15.57 -8.26
N SER A 93 8.04 14.51 -9.09
CA SER A 93 7.35 14.42 -10.37
C SER A 93 7.21 12.97 -10.82
N VAL A 94 6.31 12.75 -11.77
CA VAL A 94 6.06 11.46 -12.42
C VAL A 94 6.14 11.64 -13.92
N GLU A 95 7.06 10.92 -14.56
CA GLU A 95 7.20 10.90 -16.02
C GLU A 95 6.34 9.78 -16.61
N THR A 96 5.71 10.07 -17.72
CA THR A 96 4.75 9.15 -18.34
C THR A 96 4.86 9.17 -19.85
N VAL A 97 4.35 8.11 -20.48
CA VAL A 97 4.08 8.04 -21.91
C VAL A 97 2.67 7.51 -22.13
N ASN A 98 1.96 8.03 -23.11
CA ASN A 98 0.65 7.49 -23.47
C ASN A 98 0.74 6.50 -24.65
N ILE A 99 -0.38 5.89 -25.02
CA ILE A 99 -0.44 4.93 -26.15
C ILE A 99 -0.12 5.54 -27.53
N HIS A 100 -0.04 6.87 -27.64
CA HIS A 100 0.34 7.59 -28.87
C HIS A 100 1.82 7.95 -28.88
N GLY A 101 2.58 7.59 -27.82
CA GLY A 101 4.00 7.92 -27.67
C GLY A 101 4.25 9.37 -27.19
N GLU A 102 3.21 10.05 -26.74
CA GLU A 102 3.35 11.40 -26.18
C GLU A 102 3.84 11.31 -24.73
N GLU A 103 4.98 11.95 -24.48
CA GLU A 103 5.58 12.02 -23.14
C GLU A 103 5.00 13.21 -22.37
N ARG A 104 4.80 13.02 -21.07
CA ARG A 104 4.41 14.09 -20.14
C ARG A 104 5.04 13.87 -18.78
N VAL A 105 5.47 14.98 -18.18
CA VAL A 105 5.90 15.05 -16.78
C VAL A 105 4.80 15.72 -15.96
N TYR A 106 4.36 15.04 -14.91
CA TYR A 106 3.42 15.59 -13.94
C TYR A 106 4.19 15.99 -12.68
N ALA A 107 4.11 17.26 -12.28
CA ALA A 107 4.57 17.65 -10.96
C ALA A 107 3.69 17.01 -9.87
N VAL A 108 4.19 16.88 -8.64
CA VAL A 108 3.49 16.15 -7.58
C VAL A 108 2.09 16.73 -7.29
N ASP A 109 1.89 18.02 -7.39
CA ASP A 109 0.62 18.71 -7.22
C ASP A 109 -0.38 18.42 -8.35
N GLU A 110 0.10 18.13 -9.57
CA GLU A 110 -0.73 17.68 -10.70
C GLU A 110 -1.16 16.22 -10.58
N CYS A 111 -0.48 15.39 -9.77
CA CYS A 111 -0.80 13.97 -9.60
C CYS A 111 -2.09 13.70 -8.82
N GLY A 112 -2.71 14.73 -8.22
CA GLY A 112 -4.00 14.62 -7.52
C GLY A 112 -4.02 13.56 -6.43
N TYR A 113 -2.91 13.41 -5.70
CA TYR A 113 -2.74 12.38 -4.69
C TYR A 113 -3.73 12.51 -3.53
N ALA A 114 -4.34 11.40 -3.18
CA ALA A 114 -5.15 11.20 -1.99
C ALA A 114 -4.85 9.84 -1.36
N TYR A 115 -5.55 9.48 -0.30
CA TYR A 115 -5.38 8.19 0.37
C TYR A 115 -5.64 7.03 -0.61
N ARG A 116 -4.59 6.30 -0.99
CA ARG A 116 -4.61 5.20 -1.98
C ARG A 116 -5.16 5.62 -3.34
N ASP A 117 -4.99 6.87 -3.74
CA ASP A 117 -5.51 7.41 -4.99
C ASP A 117 -4.55 8.39 -5.67
N SER A 118 -4.65 8.45 -7.00
CA SER A 118 -3.98 9.40 -7.87
C SER A 118 -4.77 9.59 -9.16
N ILE A 119 -4.39 10.59 -9.97
CA ILE A 119 -4.98 10.78 -11.31
C ILE A 119 -4.76 9.56 -12.22
N PHE A 120 -3.67 8.80 -12.02
CA PHE A 120 -3.32 7.63 -12.83
C PHE A 120 -4.30 6.46 -12.67
N LYS A 121 -5.14 6.45 -11.62
CA LYS A 121 -6.22 5.47 -11.40
C LYS A 121 -7.51 5.84 -12.08
N ARG A 122 -7.64 7.06 -12.57
CA ARG A 122 -8.87 7.55 -13.20
C ARG A 122 -9.10 6.93 -14.59
N PRO A 123 -10.35 6.69 -14.98
CA PRO A 123 -10.67 6.07 -16.26
C PRO A 123 -10.08 6.78 -17.48
N GLU A 124 -10.03 8.11 -17.45
CA GLU A 124 -9.48 8.94 -18.52
C GLU A 124 -7.96 8.76 -18.72
N ASN A 125 -7.24 8.32 -17.69
CA ASN A 125 -5.79 8.11 -17.73
C ASN A 125 -5.38 6.64 -17.92
N LYS A 126 -6.30 5.75 -18.28
CA LYS A 126 -6.00 4.32 -18.53
C LYS A 126 -4.98 4.07 -19.66
N SER A 127 -4.79 5.02 -20.52
CA SER A 127 -3.82 4.97 -21.63
C SER A 127 -2.46 5.61 -21.28
N VAL A 128 -2.27 6.03 -20.03
CA VAL A 128 -1.04 6.65 -19.52
C VAL A 128 -0.23 5.62 -18.75
N PHE A 129 1.04 5.47 -19.11
CA PHE A 129 1.98 4.55 -18.47
C PHE A 129 3.08 5.34 -17.78
N VAL A 130 3.32 5.06 -16.50
CA VAL A 130 4.45 5.63 -15.77
C VAL A 130 5.75 5.02 -16.29
N THR A 131 6.71 5.87 -16.64
CA THR A 131 8.05 5.47 -17.12
C THR A 131 9.11 5.68 -16.05
N TYR A 132 9.07 6.81 -15.36
CA TYR A 132 9.97 7.13 -14.24
C TYR A 132 9.23 7.86 -13.14
N VAL A 133 9.75 7.74 -11.94
CA VAL A 133 9.30 8.52 -10.79
C VAL A 133 10.51 9.25 -10.21
N CYS A 134 10.37 10.55 -9.99
CA CYS A 134 11.40 11.38 -9.40
C CYS A 134 11.10 11.60 -7.92
N PHE A 135 12.11 11.40 -7.09
CA PHE A 135 12.01 11.55 -5.64
C PHE A 135 13.00 12.59 -5.14
N ARG A 136 12.67 13.24 -4.02
CA ARG A 136 13.62 14.02 -3.23
C ARG A 136 13.68 13.42 -1.83
N LEU A 137 14.88 12.99 -1.44
CA LEU A 137 15.15 12.29 -0.20
C LEU A 137 16.07 13.15 0.68
N SER A 138 15.95 12.98 2.00
CA SER A 138 16.80 13.68 2.95
C SER A 138 18.12 12.94 3.17
N LYS A 139 19.21 13.67 3.33
CA LYS A 139 20.50 13.18 3.85
C LYS A 139 20.67 13.51 5.34
N GLU A 140 19.76 14.29 5.89
CA GLU A 140 19.70 14.57 7.33
C GLU A 140 18.84 13.53 8.01
N GLU A 141 19.24 13.12 9.21
CA GLU A 141 18.54 12.12 10.01
C GLU A 141 17.10 12.57 10.29
N ARG A 142 16.15 11.72 9.85
CA ARG A 142 14.73 12.03 9.92
C ARG A 142 13.91 10.75 10.01
N TYR A 143 13.25 10.51 11.15
CA TYR A 143 12.49 9.29 11.38
C TYR A 143 11.03 9.55 11.71
N THR A 144 10.15 8.72 11.18
CA THR A 144 8.72 8.66 11.53
C THR A 144 8.49 7.41 12.39
N LEU A 145 8.34 7.57 13.70
CA LEU A 145 8.31 6.48 14.67
C LEU A 145 6.96 6.28 15.37
N ASP A 146 6.02 7.23 15.21
CA ASP A 146 4.79 7.30 16.01
C ASP A 146 3.64 6.46 15.44
N TYR A 147 3.95 5.34 14.80
CA TYR A 147 2.95 4.47 14.24
C TYR A 147 3.07 3.02 14.76
N GLY A 148 1.96 2.51 15.32
CA GLY A 148 1.88 1.12 15.75
C GLY A 148 2.88 0.78 16.86
N THR A 149 3.67 -0.28 16.66
CA THR A 149 4.62 -0.83 17.64
C THR A 149 6.08 -0.49 17.33
N ILE A 150 6.36 0.43 16.42
CA ILE A 150 7.73 0.73 15.97
C ILE A 150 8.62 1.10 17.15
N ARG A 151 8.21 2.07 17.98
CA ARG A 151 9.01 2.50 19.16
C ARG A 151 9.31 1.34 20.10
N GLN A 152 8.30 0.49 20.38
CA GLN A 152 8.45 -0.68 21.25
C GLN A 152 9.43 -1.70 20.68
N GLU A 153 9.40 -1.94 19.37
CA GLU A 153 10.32 -2.86 18.70
C GLU A 153 11.74 -2.30 18.67
N LEU A 154 11.91 -0.98 18.53
CA LEU A 154 13.21 -0.30 18.57
C LEU A 154 13.89 -0.39 19.94
N GLU A 155 13.15 -0.50 21.06
CA GLU A 155 13.72 -0.69 22.40
C GLU A 155 14.61 -1.95 22.52
N LYS A 156 14.49 -2.89 21.59
CA LYS A 156 15.33 -4.10 21.55
C LYS A 156 16.74 -3.84 21.01
N TYR A 157 16.99 -2.65 20.46
CA TYR A 157 18.25 -2.28 19.85
C TYR A 157 18.97 -1.19 20.65
N PRO A 158 20.32 -1.21 20.73
CA PRO A 158 21.08 -0.26 21.55
C PRO A 158 21.07 1.17 20.99
N GLU A 159 20.81 1.31 19.70
CA GLU A 159 20.79 2.60 19.00
C GLU A 159 19.78 2.60 17.87
N LEU A 160 19.34 3.79 17.44
CA LEU A 160 18.48 4.00 16.29
C LEU A 160 19.36 4.39 15.09
N THR A 161 19.34 3.56 14.05
CA THR A 161 19.97 3.87 12.76
C THR A 161 19.02 3.56 11.64
N LEU A 162 19.24 4.13 10.46
CA LEU A 162 18.41 3.89 9.29
C LEU A 162 18.29 2.39 8.92
N PRO A 163 19.38 1.59 8.89
CA PRO A 163 19.28 0.15 8.68
C PRO A 163 18.49 -0.59 9.77
N ILE A 164 18.63 -0.17 11.04
CA ILE A 164 17.89 -0.78 12.16
C ILE A 164 16.39 -0.47 12.02
N LEU A 165 16.01 0.77 11.70
CA LEU A 165 14.60 1.09 11.47
C LEU A 165 14.02 0.27 10.32
N ARG A 166 14.71 0.20 9.16
CA ARG A 166 14.29 -0.66 8.05
C ARG A 166 14.09 -2.11 8.51
N LYS A 167 15.04 -2.67 9.24
CA LYS A 167 14.94 -4.03 9.76
C LYS A 167 13.71 -4.21 10.66
N VAL A 168 13.46 -3.29 11.59
CA VAL A 168 12.29 -3.33 12.48
C VAL A 168 11.00 -3.29 11.69
N ILE A 169 10.90 -2.44 10.66
CA ILE A 169 9.72 -2.40 9.79
C ILE A 169 9.51 -3.73 9.06
N ILE A 170 10.56 -4.33 8.52
CA ILE A 170 10.51 -5.65 7.87
C ILE A 170 10.03 -6.71 8.87
N ASP A 171 10.66 -6.81 10.05
CA ASP A 171 10.31 -7.79 11.09
C ASP A 171 8.82 -7.66 11.52
N ILE A 172 8.33 -6.43 11.71
CA ILE A 172 6.91 -6.17 12.01
C ILE A 172 5.99 -6.67 10.88
N ARG A 173 6.37 -6.43 9.62
CA ARG A 173 5.56 -6.83 8.47
C ARG A 173 5.53 -8.35 8.32
N GLU A 174 6.69 -9.00 8.37
CA GLU A 174 6.80 -10.46 8.28
C GLU A 174 6.08 -11.19 9.42
N SER A 175 6.05 -10.60 10.61
CA SER A 175 5.30 -11.18 11.74
C SER A 175 3.78 -11.20 11.51
N LYS A 176 3.25 -10.29 10.66
CA LYS A 176 1.81 -10.08 10.47
C LYS A 176 1.31 -10.51 9.09
N LEU A 177 2.12 -10.34 8.05
CA LEU A 177 1.71 -10.58 6.67
C LEU A 177 2.20 -11.96 6.19
N PRO A 178 1.37 -12.72 5.46
CA PRO A 178 1.81 -13.97 4.87
C PRO A 178 2.75 -13.69 3.68
N ASP A 179 3.81 -14.48 3.56
CA ASP A 179 4.67 -14.47 2.37
C ASP A 179 3.84 -14.94 1.16
N PRO A 180 3.68 -14.09 0.12
CA PRO A 180 2.89 -14.43 -1.05
C PRO A 180 3.47 -15.60 -1.86
N LYS A 181 4.76 -15.93 -1.71
CA LYS A 181 5.38 -17.12 -2.31
C LYS A 181 4.91 -18.41 -1.63
N VAL A 182 4.51 -18.32 -0.37
CA VAL A 182 4.03 -19.48 0.44
C VAL A 182 2.51 -19.55 0.44
N MET A 183 1.84 -18.40 0.57
CA MET A 183 0.39 -18.32 0.66
C MET A 183 -0.12 -17.19 -0.24
N GLY A 184 -0.77 -17.53 -1.35
CA GLY A 184 -1.29 -16.56 -2.31
C GLY A 184 -2.18 -15.54 -1.62
N ASN A 185 -1.88 -14.27 -1.83
CA ASN A 185 -2.64 -13.12 -1.33
C ASN A 185 -2.38 -11.89 -2.21
N ALA A 186 -3.14 -10.84 -2.01
CA ALA A 186 -2.99 -9.57 -2.73
C ALA A 186 -2.66 -8.39 -1.77
N GLY A 187 -2.05 -8.69 -0.62
CA GLY A 187 -1.78 -7.70 0.43
C GLY A 187 -3.03 -7.32 1.21
N SER A 188 -3.07 -6.11 1.73
CA SER A 188 -4.28 -5.57 2.38
C SER A 188 -5.39 -5.43 1.34
N PHE A 189 -6.47 -6.21 1.53
CA PHE A 189 -7.54 -6.30 0.54
C PHE A 189 -8.52 -5.13 0.60
N PHE A 190 -8.69 -4.53 1.77
CA PHE A 190 -9.65 -3.44 1.99
C PHE A 190 -8.97 -2.15 2.40
N MET A 191 -9.49 -1.03 1.90
CA MET A 191 -9.14 0.30 2.40
C MET A 191 -9.75 0.53 3.78
N ASN A 192 -9.06 1.31 4.61
CA ASN A 192 -9.62 1.83 5.84
C ASN A 192 -10.66 2.91 5.48
N PRO A 193 -11.93 2.78 5.90
CA PRO A 193 -12.95 3.78 5.59
C PRO A 193 -12.69 5.09 6.33
N ILE A 194 -12.97 6.18 5.63
CA ILE A 194 -12.98 7.53 6.18
C ILE A 194 -14.44 7.93 6.40
N VAL A 195 -14.76 8.31 7.61
CA VAL A 195 -16.13 8.67 8.01
C VAL A 195 -16.18 10.03 8.71
N PRO A 196 -17.34 10.71 8.72
CA PRO A 196 -17.54 11.89 9.56
C PRO A 196 -17.32 11.57 11.06
N ARG A 197 -16.90 12.56 11.86
CA ARG A 197 -16.68 12.40 13.30
C ARG A 197 -17.94 11.95 14.05
N GLU A 198 -19.11 12.46 13.66
CA GLU A 198 -20.40 12.09 14.26
C GLU A 198 -20.67 10.59 14.11
N LYS A 199 -20.24 9.97 13.01
CA LYS A 199 -20.35 8.52 12.82
C LYS A 199 -19.48 7.75 13.80
N LEU A 200 -18.25 8.22 14.07
CA LEU A 200 -17.37 7.64 15.08
C LEU A 200 -18.00 7.75 16.48
N GLU A 201 -18.49 8.94 16.84
CA GLU A 201 -19.11 9.19 18.15
C GLU A 201 -20.32 8.29 18.39
N ALA A 202 -21.15 8.09 17.38
CA ALA A 202 -22.26 7.15 17.46
C ALA A 202 -21.77 5.70 17.66
N LEU A 203 -20.71 5.29 16.99
CA LEU A 203 -20.14 3.96 17.17
C LEU A 203 -19.45 3.78 18.53
N GLN A 204 -18.90 4.82 19.12
CA GLN A 204 -18.26 4.76 20.44
C GLN A 204 -19.24 4.46 21.57
N GLN A 205 -20.54 4.69 21.39
CA GLN A 205 -21.58 4.30 22.35
C GLN A 205 -21.64 2.77 22.52
N GLU A 206 -21.44 2.02 21.44
CA GLU A 206 -21.45 0.55 21.46
C GLU A 206 -20.02 -0.02 21.55
N PHE A 207 -19.05 0.66 20.95
CA PHE A 207 -17.64 0.26 20.88
C PHE A 207 -16.72 1.34 21.48
N PRO A 208 -16.67 1.54 22.79
CA PRO A 208 -15.93 2.66 23.42
C PRO A 208 -14.42 2.67 23.09
N ARG A 209 -13.85 1.54 22.73
CA ARG A 209 -12.42 1.38 22.38
C ARG A 209 -12.17 1.21 20.89
N ILE A 210 -13.08 1.69 20.02
CA ILE A 210 -12.86 1.66 18.57
C ILE A 210 -11.62 2.48 18.21
N PRO A 211 -10.62 1.90 17.56
CA PRO A 211 -9.44 2.63 17.13
C PRO A 211 -9.78 3.54 15.94
N PHE A 212 -9.16 4.71 15.91
CA PHE A 212 -9.31 5.66 14.81
C PHE A 212 -8.07 6.53 14.65
N TYR A 213 -7.95 7.17 13.50
CA TYR A 213 -6.94 8.18 13.20
C TYR A 213 -7.65 9.46 12.74
N GLU A 214 -7.29 10.58 13.34
CA GLU A 214 -7.80 11.89 12.94
C GLU A 214 -7.19 12.33 11.61
N LEU A 215 -8.00 13.00 10.79
CA LEU A 215 -7.56 13.62 9.55
C LEU A 215 -7.62 15.14 9.67
N ASN A 216 -6.81 15.84 8.89
CA ASN A 216 -6.70 17.30 8.95
C ASN A 216 -8.01 18.03 8.58
N ASP A 217 -8.94 17.36 7.92
CA ASP A 217 -10.24 17.90 7.52
C ASP A 217 -11.37 17.61 8.52
N GLY A 218 -11.04 17.10 9.71
CA GLY A 218 -11.98 16.79 10.78
C GLY A 218 -12.68 15.44 10.64
N ARG A 219 -12.48 14.72 9.54
CA ARG A 219 -12.97 13.33 9.40
C ARG A 219 -12.04 12.37 10.14
N VAL A 220 -12.47 11.15 10.26
CA VAL A 220 -11.70 10.09 10.93
C VAL A 220 -11.58 8.86 10.05
N LYS A 221 -10.43 8.21 10.12
CA LYS A 221 -10.16 6.94 9.45
C LYS A 221 -10.23 5.80 10.45
N ILE A 222 -11.10 4.82 10.23
CA ILE A 222 -11.29 3.66 11.11
C ILE A 222 -10.56 2.45 10.50
N PRO A 223 -9.74 1.71 11.27
CA PRO A 223 -9.08 0.50 10.76
C PRO A 223 -10.08 -0.57 10.34
N ALA A 224 -10.14 -0.88 9.04
CA ALA A 224 -11.03 -1.92 8.50
C ALA A 224 -10.67 -3.30 9.09
N GLY A 225 -9.38 -3.58 9.33
CA GLY A 225 -8.94 -4.83 9.96
C GLY A 225 -9.54 -5.05 11.35
N TRP A 226 -9.69 -4.00 12.15
CA TRP A 226 -10.37 -4.09 13.44
C TRP A 226 -11.86 -4.41 13.27
N MET A 227 -12.55 -3.75 12.35
CA MET A 227 -13.98 -4.02 12.11
C MET A 227 -14.22 -5.45 11.61
N ILE A 228 -13.36 -5.95 10.72
CA ILE A 228 -13.40 -7.32 10.21
C ILE A 228 -13.17 -8.34 11.35
N ASP A 229 -12.22 -8.07 12.25
CA ASP A 229 -11.95 -8.88 13.43
C ASP A 229 -13.15 -8.88 14.39
N GLN A 230 -13.75 -7.71 14.66
CA GLN A 230 -14.98 -7.58 15.47
C GLN A 230 -16.19 -8.30 14.87
N CYS A 231 -16.23 -8.51 13.56
CA CYS A 231 -17.21 -9.38 12.88
C CYS A 231 -16.85 -10.87 12.99
N GLY A 232 -15.71 -11.19 13.60
CA GLY A 232 -15.24 -12.54 13.82
C GLY A 232 -14.78 -13.25 12.54
N TRP A 233 -14.32 -12.51 11.54
CA TRP A 233 -13.80 -13.07 10.29
C TRP A 233 -12.33 -13.48 10.36
N LYS A 234 -11.55 -12.90 11.25
CA LYS A 234 -10.12 -13.23 11.40
C LYS A 234 -9.90 -14.73 11.56
N GLY A 235 -9.09 -15.32 10.70
CA GLY A 235 -8.84 -16.78 10.65
C GLY A 235 -9.95 -17.62 10.03
N LYS A 236 -11.11 -17.07 9.68
CA LYS A 236 -12.22 -17.81 9.06
C LYS A 236 -12.08 -17.96 7.56
N ALA A 237 -12.55 -19.09 7.06
CA ALA A 237 -12.61 -19.43 5.65
C ALA A 237 -14.05 -19.40 5.10
N LEU A 238 -14.14 -19.11 3.80
CA LEU A 238 -15.32 -19.37 2.98
C LEU A 238 -14.86 -20.14 1.75
N GLY A 239 -15.10 -21.46 1.74
CA GLY A 239 -14.52 -22.34 0.74
C GLY A 239 -12.97 -22.36 0.82
N PRO A 240 -12.26 -22.27 -0.33
CA PRO A 240 -10.81 -22.31 -0.37
C PRO A 240 -10.15 -20.94 -0.09
N ALA A 241 -10.93 -19.87 0.03
CA ALA A 241 -10.44 -18.54 0.43
C ALA A 241 -10.65 -18.29 1.94
N ALA A 242 -9.77 -17.53 2.57
CA ALA A 242 -9.87 -17.23 4.00
C ALA A 242 -9.40 -15.80 4.33
N VAL A 243 -9.86 -15.29 5.47
CA VAL A 243 -9.24 -14.11 6.12
C VAL A 243 -8.03 -14.59 6.91
N HIS A 244 -6.88 -13.96 6.73
CA HIS A 244 -5.63 -14.36 7.41
C HIS A 244 -5.77 -14.24 8.94
N ASP A 245 -5.15 -15.18 9.67
CA ASP A 245 -5.30 -15.31 11.12
C ASP A 245 -4.50 -14.26 11.93
N LYS A 246 -3.47 -13.66 11.36
CA LYS A 246 -2.69 -12.59 12.00
C LYS A 246 -3.09 -11.19 11.55
N GLN A 247 -3.61 -11.04 10.33
CA GLN A 247 -3.99 -9.76 9.74
C GLN A 247 -5.33 -9.85 9.02
N ALA A 248 -6.39 -9.33 9.63
CA ALA A 248 -7.76 -9.42 9.11
C ALA A 248 -8.00 -8.63 7.79
N LEU A 249 -7.09 -7.72 7.41
CA LEU A 249 -7.14 -7.06 6.11
C LEU A 249 -6.72 -7.95 4.94
N VAL A 250 -6.03 -9.06 5.20
CA VAL A 250 -5.45 -9.90 4.16
C VAL A 250 -6.37 -11.09 3.88
N LEU A 251 -6.82 -11.19 2.64
CA LEU A 251 -7.50 -12.38 2.13
C LEU A 251 -6.48 -13.32 1.50
N VAL A 252 -6.55 -14.60 1.85
CA VAL A 252 -5.57 -15.62 1.47
C VAL A 252 -6.22 -16.76 0.71
N ASN A 253 -5.45 -17.35 -0.22
CA ASN A 253 -5.76 -18.59 -0.89
C ASN A 253 -5.18 -19.76 -0.07
N ARG A 254 -6.03 -20.61 0.48
CA ARG A 254 -5.62 -21.82 1.22
C ARG A 254 -5.32 -23.04 0.32
N GLY A 255 -5.36 -22.82 -0.98
CA GLY A 255 -5.13 -23.84 -2.01
C GLY A 255 -6.35 -24.00 -2.91
N GLY A 256 -6.15 -23.79 -4.22
CA GLY A 256 -7.17 -23.98 -5.24
C GLY A 256 -8.26 -22.91 -5.33
N ALA A 257 -8.17 -21.80 -4.57
CA ALA A 257 -9.12 -20.70 -4.69
C ALA A 257 -8.99 -20.00 -6.04
N LYS A 258 -10.13 -19.76 -6.69
CA LYS A 258 -10.26 -18.90 -7.86
C LYS A 258 -10.50 -17.46 -7.42
N GLY A 259 -10.31 -16.51 -8.31
CA GLY A 259 -10.61 -15.09 -8.03
C GLY A 259 -12.06 -14.86 -7.61
N SER A 260 -13.00 -15.67 -8.15
CA SER A 260 -14.41 -15.64 -7.75
C SER A 260 -14.64 -16.06 -6.29
N ASP A 261 -13.85 -17.00 -5.75
CA ASP A 261 -13.97 -17.44 -4.35
C ASP A 261 -13.49 -16.33 -3.40
N VAL A 262 -12.38 -15.66 -3.77
CA VAL A 262 -11.88 -14.50 -3.02
C VAL A 262 -12.87 -13.35 -3.05
N LEU A 263 -13.52 -13.11 -4.20
CA LEU A 263 -14.55 -12.09 -4.33
C LEU A 263 -15.78 -12.41 -3.46
N ALA A 264 -16.24 -13.67 -3.46
CA ALA A 264 -17.35 -14.09 -2.61
C ALA A 264 -17.04 -13.90 -1.12
N LEU A 265 -15.81 -14.24 -0.68
CA LEU A 265 -15.35 -13.98 0.68
C LEU A 265 -15.33 -12.48 0.98
N SER A 266 -14.80 -11.66 0.05
CA SER A 266 -14.77 -10.20 0.19
C SER A 266 -16.19 -9.63 0.39
N ASP A 267 -17.16 -10.08 -0.42
CA ASP A 267 -18.54 -9.61 -0.33
C ASP A 267 -19.20 -10.04 0.99
N ALA A 268 -18.95 -11.25 1.48
CA ALA A 268 -19.44 -11.72 2.77
C ALA A 268 -18.86 -10.90 3.94
N VAL A 269 -17.56 -10.57 3.91
CA VAL A 269 -16.89 -9.71 4.89
C VAL A 269 -17.50 -8.32 4.87
N ARG A 270 -17.67 -7.71 3.70
CA ARG A 270 -18.29 -6.38 3.53
C ARG A 270 -19.71 -6.35 4.07
N ALA A 271 -20.54 -7.35 3.75
CA ALA A 271 -21.90 -7.45 4.25
C ALA A 271 -21.93 -7.51 5.79
N SER A 272 -21.02 -8.26 6.41
CA SER A 272 -20.92 -8.38 7.87
C SER A 272 -20.51 -7.05 8.52
N VAL A 273 -19.52 -6.34 7.95
CA VAL A 273 -19.08 -5.04 8.45
C VAL A 273 -20.21 -4.00 8.31
N ARG A 274 -20.88 -3.96 7.15
CA ARG A 274 -22.03 -3.08 6.92
C ARG A 274 -23.16 -3.34 7.90
N ALA A 275 -23.51 -4.60 8.13
CA ALA A 275 -24.57 -4.97 9.06
C ALA A 275 -24.24 -4.57 10.51
N LYS A 276 -22.99 -4.72 10.94
CA LYS A 276 -22.58 -4.46 12.32
C LYS A 276 -22.31 -2.97 12.60
N PHE A 277 -21.65 -2.27 11.67
CA PHE A 277 -21.17 -0.90 11.89
C PHE A 277 -21.91 0.16 11.07
N GLY A 278 -22.72 -0.25 10.08
CA GLY A 278 -23.33 0.66 9.10
C GLY A 278 -22.28 1.42 8.30
N ILE A 279 -21.14 0.78 8.01
CA ILE A 279 -20.02 1.31 7.24
C ILE A 279 -19.75 0.36 6.07
N ASP A 280 -19.66 0.91 4.86
CA ASP A 280 -19.20 0.17 3.69
C ASP A 280 -17.66 0.24 3.61
N ILE A 281 -17.02 -0.93 3.55
CA ILE A 281 -15.59 -1.03 3.23
C ILE A 281 -15.42 -1.42 1.77
N HIS A 282 -14.39 -0.87 1.13
CA HIS A 282 -14.13 -1.09 -0.28
C HIS A 282 -12.81 -1.82 -0.50
N PRO A 283 -12.74 -2.72 -1.50
CA PRO A 283 -11.47 -3.31 -1.89
C PRO A 283 -10.47 -2.23 -2.31
N GLU A 284 -9.23 -2.34 -1.84
CA GLU A 284 -8.07 -1.63 -2.37
C GLU A 284 -7.56 -2.33 -3.64
N VAL A 285 -7.82 -3.63 -3.71
CA VAL A 285 -7.42 -4.50 -4.81
C VAL A 285 -8.27 -4.22 -6.06
N ASN A 286 -7.62 -4.06 -7.20
CA ASN A 286 -8.28 -3.89 -8.49
C ASN A 286 -8.76 -5.25 -9.01
N LEU A 287 -10.03 -5.34 -9.36
CA LEU A 287 -10.66 -6.54 -9.89
C LEU A 287 -10.52 -6.56 -11.42
N VAL A 288 -9.75 -7.51 -11.96
CA VAL A 288 -9.52 -7.65 -13.40
C VAL A 288 -10.44 -8.73 -13.96
N GLY A 289 -11.14 -8.38 -15.06
CA GLY A 289 -12.07 -9.31 -15.71
C GLY A 289 -13.47 -9.35 -15.10
N LYS A 290 -13.82 -8.32 -14.32
CA LYS A 290 -15.18 -8.15 -13.79
C LYS A 290 -16.13 -7.63 -14.87
#